data_e6eaa8ee7f4990db4ee5b1d1e88a5d77
#
_entry.id   e6eaa8ee7f4990db4ee5b1d1e88a5d77
#
_cell.length_a   1.000
_cell.length_b   1.000
_cell.length_c   1.000
_cell.angle_alpha   90.00
_cell.angle_beta   90.00
_cell.angle_gamma   90.00
#
_symmetry.space_group_name_H-M   'P 1'
#
loop_
_entity.id
_entity.type
_entity.pdbx_description
1 polymer ?
#
loop_
_entity_poly.entity_id
_entity_poly.type
_entity_poly.pdbx_seq_one_letter_code
_entity_poly.pdbx_strand_id
1 'polypeptide(L)'
;MAEVSAREQIIFDLASMEWELFQLVHNTGGRASCQDDPDTFFKMRMSQWVVYSDSVLKSCMEDFQEAAAQGRNLIFEKYGRMMETTHPEEYERVRQYFPEISEQHRENVEKITAIHLEWDKKTAEAYPYLRKNGRLATTREDSADGISMESYLRGELQCFSEKTVELILKETEEAVKDGVNLQERMIENEVRFYGYESLERAEEAHRSREGEEA
;
A
#
# COMPACT_ATOMS: atom_id res chain seq x y z
N MET A 1 -9.02 -24.18 -18.53
CA MET A 1 -8.73 -22.97 -17.76
C MET A 1 -8.75 -23.40 -16.30
N ALA A 2 -7.73 -23.07 -15.51
CA ALA A 2 -7.79 -23.34 -14.07
C ALA A 2 -8.94 -22.52 -13.47
N GLU A 3 -9.69 -23.11 -12.55
CA GLU A 3 -10.77 -22.46 -11.84
C GLU A 3 -10.16 -21.43 -10.86
N VAL A 4 -10.55 -20.16 -10.95
CA VAL A 4 -10.07 -19.10 -10.05
C VAL A 4 -10.58 -19.42 -8.66
N SER A 5 -9.70 -19.44 -7.66
CA SER A 5 -10.11 -19.69 -6.27
C SER A 5 -10.92 -18.51 -5.72
N ALA A 6 -11.78 -18.78 -4.71
CA ALA A 6 -12.56 -17.74 -4.05
C ALA A 6 -11.65 -16.64 -3.45
N ARG A 7 -10.44 -17.00 -2.99
CA ARG A 7 -9.45 -16.07 -2.47
C ARG A 7 -8.88 -15.16 -3.57
N GLU A 8 -8.48 -15.74 -4.70
CA GLU A 8 -7.99 -14.96 -5.84
C GLU A 8 -9.05 -13.99 -6.35
N GLN A 9 -10.32 -14.42 -6.34
CA GLN A 9 -11.43 -13.56 -6.73
C GLN A 9 -11.58 -12.36 -5.79
N ILE A 10 -11.53 -12.55 -4.45
CA ILE A 10 -11.60 -11.43 -3.47
C ILE A 10 -10.44 -10.46 -3.67
N ILE A 11 -9.22 -10.95 -3.91
CA ILE A 11 -8.05 -10.09 -4.15
C ILE A 11 -8.24 -9.26 -5.43
N PHE A 12 -8.72 -9.90 -6.49
CA PHE A 12 -9.00 -9.21 -7.75
C PHE A 12 -10.13 -8.18 -7.62
N ASP A 13 -11.20 -8.51 -6.88
CA ASP A 13 -12.32 -7.62 -6.64
C ASP A 13 -11.90 -6.38 -5.82
N LEU A 14 -11.06 -6.57 -4.77
CA LEU A 14 -10.47 -5.46 -4.01
C LEU A 14 -9.65 -4.54 -4.91
N ALA A 15 -8.71 -5.09 -5.68
CA ALA A 15 -7.88 -4.30 -6.59
C ALA A 15 -8.74 -3.58 -7.66
N SER A 16 -9.82 -4.21 -8.11
CA SER A 16 -10.74 -3.61 -9.08
C SER A 16 -11.52 -2.44 -8.48
N MET A 17 -12.06 -2.58 -7.27
CA MET A 17 -12.72 -1.47 -6.56
C MET A 17 -11.75 -0.30 -6.33
N GLU A 18 -10.52 -0.58 -5.92
CA GLU A 18 -9.51 0.46 -5.76
C GLU A 18 -9.21 1.17 -7.08
N TRP A 19 -9.10 0.42 -8.18
CA TRP A 19 -8.87 1.00 -9.50
C TRP A 19 -10.00 1.93 -9.93
N GLU A 20 -11.27 1.49 -9.78
CA GLU A 20 -12.44 2.30 -10.10
C GLU A 20 -12.47 3.60 -9.29
N LEU A 21 -12.24 3.51 -7.96
CA LEU A 21 -12.20 4.66 -7.09
C LEU A 21 -11.02 5.59 -7.39
N PHE A 22 -9.86 5.02 -7.79
CA PHE A 22 -8.68 5.78 -8.19
C PHE A 22 -8.93 6.61 -9.45
N GLN A 23 -9.72 6.10 -10.41
CA GLN A 23 -10.09 6.85 -11.60
C GLN A 23 -10.93 8.11 -11.30
N LEU A 24 -11.60 8.13 -10.14
CA LEU A 24 -12.41 9.26 -9.68
C LEU A 24 -11.61 10.30 -8.86
N VAL A 25 -10.34 10.04 -8.58
CA VAL A 25 -9.47 11.01 -7.89
C VAL A 25 -9.01 12.07 -8.87
N HIS A 26 -9.26 13.33 -8.53
CA HIS A 26 -8.84 14.49 -9.32
C HIS A 26 -7.75 15.28 -8.57
N ASN A 27 -6.59 15.41 -9.18
CA ASN A 27 -5.49 16.20 -8.66
C ASN A 27 -5.54 17.63 -9.22
N THR A 28 -5.13 18.61 -8.44
CA THR A 28 -5.01 20.03 -8.89
C THR A 28 -4.02 20.19 -10.04
N GLY A 29 -3.00 19.34 -10.12
CA GLY A 29 -2.01 19.26 -11.21
C GLY A 29 -2.48 18.51 -12.46
N GLY A 30 -3.73 18.03 -12.49
CA GLY A 30 -4.27 17.20 -13.57
C GLY A 30 -4.19 15.71 -13.30
N ARG A 31 -4.46 14.90 -14.32
CA ARG A 31 -4.48 13.43 -14.21
C ARG A 31 -3.07 12.89 -14.02
N ALA A 32 -2.89 12.03 -13.03
CA ALA A 32 -1.60 11.37 -12.77
C ALA A 32 -1.37 10.23 -13.79
N SER A 33 -0.13 10.08 -14.26
CA SER A 33 0.23 9.04 -15.25
C SER A 33 -0.09 7.61 -14.79
N CYS A 34 -0.01 7.33 -13.49
CA CYS A 34 -0.36 6.04 -12.92
C CYS A 34 -1.87 5.72 -13.02
N GLN A 35 -2.73 6.69 -13.28
CA GLN A 35 -4.15 6.45 -13.58
C GLN A 35 -4.37 5.94 -15.02
N ASP A 36 -3.35 5.92 -15.85
CA ASP A 36 -3.38 5.42 -17.23
C ASP A 36 -2.62 4.09 -17.38
N ASP A 37 -2.11 3.53 -16.26
CA ASP A 37 -1.36 2.29 -16.23
C ASP A 37 -2.04 1.23 -15.33
N PRO A 38 -3.12 0.59 -15.81
CA PRO A 38 -3.81 -0.45 -15.05
C PRO A 38 -2.93 -1.67 -14.79
N ASP A 39 -2.02 -2.03 -15.71
CA ASP A 39 -1.17 -3.23 -15.57
C ASP A 39 -0.26 -3.11 -14.33
N THR A 40 0.45 -2.00 -14.19
CA THR A 40 1.27 -1.71 -12.99
C THR A 40 0.40 -1.62 -11.75
N PHE A 41 -0.75 -0.93 -11.81
CA PHE A 41 -1.63 -0.79 -10.66
C PHE A 41 -2.08 -2.15 -10.11
N PHE A 42 -2.61 -3.03 -10.97
CA PHE A 42 -3.09 -4.35 -10.53
C PHE A 42 -1.96 -5.21 -10.00
N LYS A 43 -0.78 -5.24 -10.64
CA LYS A 43 0.39 -5.96 -10.13
C LYS A 43 0.77 -5.51 -8.72
N MET A 44 0.87 -4.19 -8.51
CA MET A 44 1.20 -3.60 -7.22
C MET A 44 0.15 -3.93 -6.15
N ARG A 45 -1.14 -3.73 -6.44
CA ARG A 45 -2.19 -3.95 -5.44
C ARG A 45 -2.40 -5.42 -5.11
N MET A 46 -2.43 -6.28 -6.11
CA MET A 46 -2.59 -7.73 -5.88
C MET A 46 -1.40 -8.31 -5.11
N SER A 47 -0.15 -7.85 -5.37
CA SER A 47 1.03 -8.29 -4.61
C SER A 47 0.96 -7.92 -3.13
N GLN A 48 0.29 -6.82 -2.79
CA GLN A 48 0.07 -6.39 -1.42
C GLN A 48 -1.07 -7.17 -0.74
N TRP A 49 -2.21 -7.35 -1.43
CA TRP A 49 -3.36 -8.04 -0.84
C TRP A 49 -3.12 -9.53 -0.60
N VAL A 50 -2.30 -10.19 -1.42
CA VAL A 50 -2.07 -11.64 -1.34
C VAL A 50 -1.38 -12.10 -0.04
N VAL A 51 -0.71 -11.21 0.70
CA VAL A 51 -0.02 -11.56 1.94
C VAL A 51 -0.96 -11.65 3.15
N TYR A 52 -2.15 -11.05 3.07
CA TYR A 52 -3.12 -11.03 4.16
C TYR A 52 -4.07 -12.21 4.14
N SER A 53 -4.64 -12.58 5.29
CA SER A 53 -5.64 -13.63 5.41
C SER A 53 -6.99 -13.25 4.78
N ASP A 54 -7.83 -14.27 4.58
CA ASP A 54 -9.21 -14.07 4.15
C ASP A 54 -10.02 -13.19 5.11
N SER A 55 -9.67 -13.16 6.39
CA SER A 55 -10.33 -12.32 7.39
C SER A 55 -10.07 -10.85 7.15
N VAL A 56 -8.81 -10.47 6.89
CA VAL A 56 -8.42 -9.10 6.52
C VAL A 56 -9.04 -8.72 5.18
N LEU A 57 -8.90 -9.56 4.15
CA LEU A 57 -9.45 -9.27 2.82
C LEU A 57 -10.95 -9.01 2.83
N LYS A 58 -11.72 -9.83 3.58
CA LYS A 58 -13.17 -9.65 3.73
C LYS A 58 -13.51 -8.37 4.49
N SER A 59 -12.75 -8.05 5.55
CA SER A 59 -12.98 -6.84 6.33
C SER A 59 -12.67 -5.58 5.51
N CYS A 60 -11.60 -5.59 4.69
CA CYS A 60 -11.33 -4.51 3.75
C CYS A 60 -12.44 -4.35 2.72
N MET A 61 -12.96 -5.46 2.17
CA MET A 61 -14.07 -5.42 1.22
C MET A 61 -15.33 -4.80 1.86
N GLU A 62 -15.64 -5.15 3.12
CA GLU A 62 -16.74 -4.56 3.89
C GLU A 62 -16.55 -3.04 4.03
N ASP A 63 -15.34 -2.58 4.35
CA ASP A 63 -15.01 -1.17 4.50
C ASP A 63 -15.20 -0.39 3.17
N PHE A 64 -14.76 -0.94 2.04
CA PHE A 64 -14.99 -0.34 0.73
C PHE A 64 -16.48 -0.26 0.39
N GLN A 65 -17.24 -1.31 0.66
CA GLN A 65 -18.69 -1.35 0.39
C GLN A 65 -19.45 -0.36 1.29
N GLU A 66 -19.09 -0.27 2.57
CA GLU A 66 -19.71 0.67 3.50
C GLU A 66 -19.40 2.12 3.11
N ALA A 67 -18.15 2.42 2.77
CA ALA A 67 -17.76 3.74 2.29
C ALA A 67 -18.51 4.14 1.03
N ALA A 68 -18.66 3.22 0.07
CA ALA A 68 -19.43 3.45 -1.16
C ALA A 68 -20.91 3.72 -0.86
N ALA A 69 -21.52 2.98 0.07
CA ALA A 69 -22.91 3.20 0.49
C ALA A 69 -23.11 4.58 1.15
N GLN A 70 -22.06 5.15 1.74
CA GLN A 70 -22.03 6.49 2.32
C GLN A 70 -21.64 7.59 1.33
N GLY A 71 -21.38 7.24 0.07
CA GLY A 71 -20.89 8.17 -0.96
C GLY A 71 -19.45 8.63 -0.76
N ARG A 72 -18.66 7.87 0.00
CA ARG A 72 -17.24 8.13 0.28
C ARG A 72 -16.34 7.38 -0.70
N ASN A 73 -15.17 7.93 -0.96
CA ASN A 73 -14.13 7.31 -1.76
C ASN A 73 -12.86 7.13 -0.90
N LEU A 74 -12.57 5.89 -0.47
CA LEU A 74 -11.43 5.59 0.40
C LEU A 74 -10.09 5.92 -0.25
N ILE A 75 -10.00 5.86 -1.58
CA ILE A 75 -8.76 6.21 -2.30
C ILE A 75 -8.55 7.73 -2.28
N PHE A 76 -9.63 8.52 -2.44
CA PHE A 76 -9.56 9.97 -2.27
C PHE A 76 -9.16 10.35 -0.83
N GLU A 77 -9.76 9.71 0.18
CA GLU A 77 -9.43 9.94 1.58
C GLU A 77 -7.97 9.59 1.88
N LYS A 78 -7.48 8.46 1.38
CA LYS A 78 -6.08 8.02 1.50
C LYS A 78 -5.13 9.10 0.98
N TYR A 79 -5.32 9.58 -0.25
CA TYR A 79 -4.47 10.63 -0.80
C TYR A 79 -4.62 11.95 -0.04
N GLY A 80 -5.83 12.30 0.39
CA GLY A 80 -6.06 13.47 1.21
C GLY A 80 -5.33 13.42 2.56
N ARG A 81 -5.30 12.25 3.23
CA ARG A 81 -4.55 12.06 4.48
C ARG A 81 -3.03 12.14 4.28
N MET A 82 -2.51 11.69 3.14
CA MET A 82 -1.09 11.84 2.79
C MET A 82 -0.66 13.30 2.62
N MET A 83 -1.61 14.22 2.33
CA MET A 83 -1.31 15.65 2.23
C MET A 83 -0.85 16.25 3.57
N GLU A 84 -1.08 15.59 4.71
CA GLU A 84 -0.59 16.02 6.02
C GLU A 84 0.93 16.29 6.01
N THR A 85 1.69 15.47 5.30
CA THR A 85 3.14 15.57 5.20
C THR A 85 3.62 16.28 3.94
N THR A 86 2.89 16.15 2.83
CA THR A 86 3.31 16.69 1.53
C THR A 86 2.78 18.09 1.24
N HIS A 87 1.55 18.40 1.70
CA HIS A 87 0.85 19.68 1.46
C HIS A 87 0.03 20.09 2.69
N PRO A 88 0.68 20.41 3.83
CA PRO A 88 -0.01 20.62 5.11
C PRO A 88 -1.04 21.75 5.09
N GLU A 89 -0.83 22.80 4.31
CA GLU A 89 -1.80 23.91 4.21
C GLU A 89 -3.10 23.50 3.51
N GLU A 90 -3.00 22.67 2.46
CA GLU A 90 -4.16 22.09 1.79
C GLU A 90 -4.85 21.04 2.66
N TYR A 91 -4.07 20.23 3.38
CA TYR A 91 -4.60 19.23 4.31
C TYR A 91 -5.52 19.87 5.36
N GLU A 92 -5.11 20.98 5.98
CA GLU A 92 -5.94 21.70 6.97
C GLU A 92 -7.31 22.13 6.42
N ARG A 93 -7.43 22.35 5.12
CA ARG A 93 -8.70 22.71 4.47
C ARG A 93 -9.60 21.50 4.22
N VAL A 94 -9.03 20.33 3.98
CA VAL A 94 -9.78 19.13 3.58
C VAL A 94 -9.98 18.13 4.71
N ARG A 95 -9.16 18.12 5.76
CA ARG A 95 -9.22 17.14 6.85
C ARG A 95 -10.59 17.03 7.53
N GLN A 96 -11.36 18.15 7.56
CA GLN A 96 -12.70 18.18 8.11
C GLN A 96 -13.72 17.27 7.37
N TYR A 97 -13.40 16.86 6.14
CA TYR A 97 -14.25 15.97 5.34
C TYR A 97 -13.93 14.49 5.55
N PHE A 98 -12.85 14.18 6.26
CA PHE A 98 -12.48 12.80 6.56
C PHE A 98 -13.07 12.38 7.90
N PRO A 99 -13.48 11.10 8.04
CA PRO A 99 -13.92 10.56 9.31
C PRO A 99 -12.85 10.75 10.39
N GLU A 100 -13.28 11.11 11.60
CA GLU A 100 -12.40 11.06 12.76
C GLU A 100 -12.10 9.60 13.12
N ILE A 101 -10.86 9.35 13.51
CA ILE A 101 -10.42 8.04 13.99
C ILE A 101 -10.14 8.11 15.49
N SER A 102 -10.41 7.03 16.22
CA SER A 102 -10.18 6.93 17.65
C SER A 102 -8.66 6.98 17.97
N GLU A 103 -8.33 7.28 19.22
CA GLU A 103 -6.93 7.21 19.67
C GLU A 103 -6.37 5.79 19.54
N GLN A 104 -7.16 4.76 19.89
CA GLN A 104 -6.78 3.37 19.74
C GLN A 104 -6.49 3.02 18.28
N HIS A 105 -7.30 3.51 17.35
CA HIS A 105 -7.07 3.34 15.92
C HIS A 105 -5.71 3.93 15.50
N ARG A 106 -5.42 5.18 15.92
CA ARG A 106 -4.12 5.83 15.65
C ARG A 106 -2.95 5.02 16.20
N GLU A 107 -3.04 4.60 17.45
CA GLU A 107 -1.98 3.77 18.07
C GLU A 107 -1.74 2.48 17.28
N ASN A 108 -2.79 1.82 16.82
CA ASN A 108 -2.68 0.61 16.02
C ASN A 108 -2.03 0.86 14.67
N VAL A 109 -2.42 1.95 13.98
CA VAL A 109 -1.79 2.39 12.72
C VAL A 109 -0.30 2.64 12.92
N GLU A 110 0.10 3.36 13.98
CA GLU A 110 1.52 3.64 14.25
C GLU A 110 2.32 2.37 14.55
N LYS A 111 1.75 1.40 15.28
CA LYS A 111 2.41 0.11 15.53
C LYS A 111 2.65 -0.67 14.24
N ILE A 112 1.65 -0.78 13.37
CA ILE A 112 1.77 -1.45 12.08
C ILE A 112 2.85 -0.74 11.24
N THR A 113 2.76 0.58 11.14
CA THR A 113 3.69 1.40 10.35
C THR A 113 5.13 1.23 10.82
N ALA A 114 5.38 1.26 12.12
CA ALA A 114 6.71 1.07 12.69
C ALA A 114 7.31 -0.31 12.34
N ILE A 115 6.50 -1.38 12.40
CA ILE A 115 6.95 -2.73 12.04
C ILE A 115 7.29 -2.80 10.54
N HIS A 116 6.44 -2.22 9.68
CA HIS A 116 6.67 -2.21 8.24
C HIS A 116 7.91 -1.40 7.84
N LEU A 117 8.21 -0.30 8.53
CA LEU A 117 9.44 0.46 8.33
C LEU A 117 10.71 -0.36 8.66
N GLU A 118 10.68 -1.11 9.76
CA GLU A 118 11.78 -2.02 10.10
C GLU A 118 11.93 -3.16 9.09
N TRP A 119 10.83 -3.66 8.55
CA TRP A 119 10.84 -4.66 7.49
C TRP A 119 11.37 -4.09 6.18
N ASP A 120 10.95 -2.88 5.79
CA ASP A 120 11.44 -2.19 4.58
C ASP A 120 12.95 -1.95 4.66
N LYS A 121 13.45 -1.52 5.81
CA LYS A 121 14.89 -1.35 6.06
C LYS A 121 15.66 -2.65 5.85
N LYS A 122 15.20 -3.76 6.43
CA LYS A 122 15.83 -5.08 6.24
C LYS A 122 15.81 -5.52 4.77
N THR A 123 14.70 -5.28 4.08
CA THR A 123 14.57 -5.59 2.66
C THR A 123 15.51 -4.73 1.81
N ALA A 124 15.66 -3.44 2.14
CA ALA A 124 16.61 -2.55 1.48
C ALA A 124 18.08 -2.95 1.69
N GLU A 125 18.42 -3.48 2.88
CA GLU A 125 19.75 -4.02 3.17
C GLU A 125 20.05 -5.30 2.37
N ALA A 126 19.01 -6.16 2.18
CA ALA A 126 19.15 -7.42 1.44
C ALA A 126 19.11 -7.23 -0.09
N TYR A 127 18.27 -6.30 -0.58
CA TYR A 127 17.99 -6.08 -1.99
C TYR A 127 18.07 -4.59 -2.37
N PRO A 128 19.28 -3.96 -2.27
CA PRO A 128 19.42 -2.51 -2.43
C PRO A 128 19.09 -1.99 -3.83
N TYR A 129 19.34 -2.75 -4.89
CA TYR A 129 19.04 -2.33 -6.26
C TYR A 129 17.54 -2.38 -6.57
N LEU A 130 16.81 -3.37 -6.06
CA LEU A 130 15.35 -3.41 -6.13
C LEU A 130 14.74 -2.23 -5.35
N ARG A 131 15.20 -2.01 -4.12
CA ARG A 131 14.64 -0.99 -3.23
C ARG A 131 14.92 0.43 -3.70
N LYS A 132 16.03 0.67 -4.42
CA LYS A 132 16.41 1.98 -4.97
C LYS A 132 15.33 2.60 -5.87
N ASN A 133 14.62 1.77 -6.61
CA ASN A 133 13.54 2.19 -7.51
C ASN A 133 12.16 2.25 -6.83
N GLY A 134 12.09 1.91 -5.55
CA GLY A 134 10.88 1.99 -4.76
C GLY A 134 10.61 3.39 -4.19
N ARG A 135 9.52 3.52 -3.43
CA ARG A 135 9.20 4.77 -2.72
C ARG A 135 10.29 5.10 -1.70
N LEU A 136 10.43 6.37 -1.38
CA LEU A 136 11.17 6.84 -0.21
C LEU A 136 10.64 6.13 1.05
N ALA A 137 11.48 5.95 2.07
CA ALA A 137 11.10 5.14 3.23
C ALA A 137 10.23 5.93 4.22
N THR A 138 10.69 7.12 4.61
CA THR A 138 10.14 7.84 5.77
C THR A 138 9.52 9.19 5.40
N THR A 139 8.60 9.66 6.28
CA THR A 139 7.95 10.98 6.16
C THR A 139 8.93 12.16 6.13
N ARG A 140 10.16 11.98 6.60
CA ARG A 140 11.21 13.03 6.54
C ARG A 140 11.65 13.32 5.10
N GLU A 141 11.40 12.38 4.22
CA GLU A 141 11.76 12.45 2.79
C GLU A 141 10.57 12.89 1.93
N ASP A 142 9.38 13.06 2.54
CA ASP A 142 8.18 13.51 1.84
C ASP A 142 8.36 14.91 1.25
N SER A 143 7.83 15.09 0.05
CA SER A 143 7.81 16.36 -0.66
C SER A 143 6.57 16.45 -1.53
N ALA A 144 6.36 17.60 -2.16
CA ALA A 144 5.28 17.77 -3.13
C ALA A 144 5.37 16.77 -4.31
N ASP A 145 6.58 16.30 -4.63
CA ASP A 145 6.85 15.41 -5.77
C ASP A 145 7.01 13.94 -5.38
N GLY A 146 7.04 13.62 -4.07
CA GLY A 146 7.28 12.25 -3.62
C GLY A 146 6.66 11.94 -2.27
N ILE A 147 5.94 10.81 -2.21
CA ILE A 147 5.30 10.29 -1.01
C ILE A 147 6.05 9.04 -0.55
N SER A 148 6.49 9.03 0.70
CA SER A 148 7.16 7.88 1.32
C SER A 148 6.22 6.69 1.50
N MET A 149 6.83 5.51 1.72
CA MET A 149 6.11 4.30 2.10
C MET A 149 5.39 4.49 3.44
N GLU A 150 6.02 5.19 4.38
CA GLU A 150 5.44 5.52 5.69
C GLU A 150 4.13 6.30 5.55
N SER A 151 4.14 7.42 4.82
CA SER A 151 2.93 8.24 4.60
C SER A 151 1.87 7.50 3.81
N TYR A 152 2.28 6.72 2.81
CA TYR A 152 1.37 5.91 2.02
C TYR A 152 0.62 4.87 2.87
N LEU A 153 1.36 4.08 3.67
CA LEU A 153 0.78 3.06 4.54
C LEU A 153 -0.10 3.67 5.63
N ARG A 154 0.38 4.73 6.29
CA ARG A 154 -0.39 5.44 7.32
C ARG A 154 -1.70 5.98 6.77
N GLY A 155 -1.66 6.66 5.63
CA GLY A 155 -2.84 7.21 4.97
C GLY A 155 -3.85 6.13 4.57
N GLU A 156 -3.39 4.97 4.13
CA GLU A 156 -4.24 3.82 3.80
C GLU A 156 -4.92 3.23 5.04
N LEU A 157 -4.15 2.89 6.07
CA LEU A 157 -4.67 2.29 7.29
C LEU A 157 -5.68 3.19 8.01
N GLN A 158 -5.48 4.50 7.97
CA GLN A 158 -6.43 5.47 8.54
C GLN A 158 -7.77 5.56 7.81
N CYS A 159 -7.89 4.98 6.61
CA CYS A 159 -9.15 4.96 5.86
C CYS A 159 -10.01 3.73 6.18
N PHE A 160 -9.42 2.67 6.72
CA PHE A 160 -10.14 1.45 7.09
C PHE A 160 -10.85 1.60 8.44
N SER A 161 -11.76 0.69 8.74
CA SER A 161 -12.39 0.60 10.04
C SER A 161 -11.41 0.17 11.12
N GLU A 162 -11.71 0.50 12.38
CA GLU A 162 -10.92 0.05 13.54
C GLU A 162 -10.81 -1.48 13.58
N LYS A 163 -11.90 -2.20 13.26
CA LYS A 163 -11.94 -3.67 13.11
C LYS A 163 -10.89 -4.17 12.10
N THR A 164 -10.81 -3.55 10.93
CA THR A 164 -9.87 -3.95 9.87
C THR A 164 -8.42 -3.71 10.31
N VAL A 165 -8.16 -2.55 10.91
CA VAL A 165 -6.82 -2.21 11.43
C VAL A 165 -6.39 -3.14 12.56
N GLU A 166 -7.30 -3.54 13.46
CA GLU A 166 -7.02 -4.55 14.50
C GLU A 166 -6.66 -5.91 13.91
N LEU A 167 -7.36 -6.35 12.86
CA LEU A 167 -7.03 -7.59 12.15
C LEU A 167 -5.65 -7.54 11.50
N ILE A 168 -5.34 -6.43 10.81
CA ILE A 168 -4.02 -6.22 10.19
C ILE A 168 -2.93 -6.18 11.26
N LEU A 169 -3.13 -5.48 12.38
CA LEU A 169 -2.17 -5.44 13.48
C LEU A 169 -1.88 -6.83 14.01
N LYS A 170 -2.93 -7.61 14.28
CA LYS A 170 -2.79 -8.98 14.77
C LYS A 170 -1.95 -9.83 13.82
N GLU A 171 -2.23 -9.80 12.52
CA GLU A 171 -1.46 -10.57 11.53
C GLU A 171 -0.01 -10.07 11.40
N THR A 172 0.19 -8.75 11.49
CA THR A 172 1.52 -8.14 11.50
C THR A 172 2.34 -8.61 12.71
N GLU A 173 1.74 -8.63 13.92
CA GLU A 173 2.38 -9.12 15.14
C GLU A 173 2.64 -10.64 15.10
N GLU A 174 1.75 -11.42 14.51
CA GLU A 174 1.94 -12.86 14.29
C GLU A 174 3.11 -13.09 13.33
N ALA A 175 3.18 -12.37 12.23
CA ALA A 175 4.29 -12.44 11.28
C ALA A 175 5.65 -12.09 11.94
N VAL A 176 5.68 -11.09 12.82
CA VAL A 176 6.89 -10.77 13.61
C VAL A 176 7.31 -11.95 14.49
N LYS A 177 6.38 -12.59 15.19
CA LYS A 177 6.65 -13.77 16.04
C LYS A 177 7.20 -14.95 15.24
N ASP A 178 6.68 -15.13 14.04
CA ASP A 178 7.05 -16.22 13.13
C ASP A 178 8.34 -15.90 12.33
N GLY A 179 8.91 -14.70 12.50
CA GLY A 179 10.10 -14.26 11.77
C GLY A 179 9.83 -13.98 10.29
N VAL A 180 8.58 -13.70 9.93
CA VAL A 180 8.15 -13.44 8.56
C VAL A 180 8.14 -11.92 8.31
N ASN A 181 8.76 -11.50 7.22
CA ASN A 181 8.73 -10.12 6.73
C ASN A 181 7.64 -9.99 5.65
N LEU A 182 6.49 -9.39 6.00
CA LEU A 182 5.40 -9.23 5.02
C LEU A 182 5.76 -8.26 3.90
N GLN A 183 6.57 -7.23 4.17
CA GLN A 183 7.04 -6.30 3.14
C GLN A 183 7.90 -7.00 2.09
N GLU A 184 8.80 -7.88 2.50
CA GLU A 184 9.61 -8.71 1.60
C GLU A 184 8.72 -9.63 0.76
N ARG A 185 7.70 -10.26 1.37
CA ARG A 185 6.73 -11.10 0.65
C ARG A 185 5.91 -10.30 -0.38
N MET A 186 5.53 -9.07 -0.07
CA MET A 186 4.85 -8.19 -1.04
C MET A 186 5.74 -7.96 -2.26
N ILE A 187 7.02 -7.61 -2.03
CA ILE A 187 7.98 -7.38 -3.11
C ILE A 187 8.27 -8.70 -3.88
N GLU A 188 8.36 -9.83 -3.19
CA GLU A 188 8.52 -11.15 -3.84
C GLU A 188 7.36 -11.46 -4.79
N ASN A 189 6.12 -11.18 -4.39
CA ASN A 189 4.97 -11.36 -5.27
C ASN A 189 4.99 -10.35 -6.44
N GLU A 190 5.39 -9.11 -6.18
CA GLU A 190 5.49 -8.09 -7.21
C GLU A 190 6.51 -8.50 -8.29
N VAL A 191 7.73 -8.89 -7.93
CA VAL A 191 8.75 -9.29 -8.91
C VAL A 191 8.31 -10.52 -9.72
N ARG A 192 7.53 -11.43 -9.14
CA ARG A 192 6.93 -12.56 -9.87
C ARG A 192 5.91 -12.10 -10.91
N PHE A 193 5.09 -11.08 -10.61
CA PHE A 193 4.21 -10.47 -11.61
C PHE A 193 4.97 -9.80 -12.76
N TYR A 194 6.20 -9.35 -12.52
CA TYR A 194 7.11 -8.86 -13.57
C TYR A 194 7.93 -9.95 -14.26
N GLY A 195 7.70 -11.22 -13.92
CA GLY A 195 8.28 -12.39 -14.59
C GLY A 195 9.64 -12.84 -14.02
N TYR A 196 10.05 -12.32 -12.87
CA TYR A 196 11.23 -12.83 -12.17
C TYR A 196 10.88 -14.06 -11.31
N GLU A 197 11.80 -15.01 -11.23
CA GLU A 197 11.62 -16.24 -10.45
C GLU A 197 11.76 -16.02 -8.94
N SER A 198 12.61 -15.04 -8.54
CA SER A 198 12.88 -14.71 -7.13
C SER A 198 13.37 -13.28 -6.96
N LEU A 199 13.45 -12.82 -5.70
CA LEU A 199 14.03 -11.53 -5.33
C LEU A 199 15.50 -11.42 -5.76
N GLU A 200 16.29 -12.47 -5.58
CA GLU A 200 17.72 -12.51 -5.96
C GLU A 200 17.88 -12.32 -7.48
N ARG A 201 17.02 -12.95 -8.29
CA ARG A 201 17.06 -12.82 -9.74
C ARG A 201 16.67 -11.41 -10.19
N ALA A 202 15.68 -10.83 -9.55
CA ALA A 202 15.28 -9.46 -9.82
C ALA A 202 16.38 -8.46 -9.38
N GLU A 203 16.97 -8.63 -8.20
CA GLU A 203 18.09 -7.84 -7.69
C GLU A 203 19.30 -7.88 -8.64
N GLU A 204 19.67 -9.07 -9.09
CA GLU A 204 20.78 -9.26 -10.05
C GLU A 204 20.51 -8.55 -11.39
N ALA A 205 19.28 -8.65 -11.89
CA ALA A 205 18.89 -7.98 -13.13
C ALA A 205 18.92 -6.45 -13.01
N HIS A 206 18.46 -5.89 -11.89
CA HIS A 206 18.51 -4.44 -11.63
C HIS A 206 19.96 -3.96 -11.47
N ARG A 207 20.80 -4.69 -10.73
CA ARG A 207 22.22 -4.39 -10.58
C ARG A 207 22.96 -4.36 -11.92
N SER A 208 22.66 -5.33 -12.82
CA SER A 208 23.31 -5.42 -14.13
C SER A 208 22.96 -4.23 -15.03
N ARG A 209 21.72 -3.76 -15.01
CA ARG A 209 21.27 -2.59 -15.77
C ARG A 209 21.98 -1.30 -15.34
N GLU A 210 22.18 -1.09 -14.02
CA GLU A 210 22.92 0.07 -13.52
C GLU A 210 24.40 0.03 -13.91
N GLY A 211 25.01 -1.16 -13.98
CA GLY A 211 26.40 -1.32 -14.44
C GLY A 211 26.59 -1.06 -15.94
N GLU A 212 25.52 -1.12 -16.75
CA GLU A 212 25.54 -0.80 -18.19
C GLU A 212 25.30 0.70 -18.44
N GLU A 213 24.67 1.43 -17.50
CA GLU A 213 24.35 2.86 -17.62
C GLU A 213 25.45 3.75 -17.02
N ALA A 214 26.43 3.21 -16.31
CA ALA A 214 27.54 3.90 -15.63
C ALA A 214 28.83 3.88 -16.46
#